data_76fd4360f8a4376bba7757758db87dfd
#
_entry.id   76fd4360f8a4376bba7757758db87dfd
#
_cell.length_a   1.000
_cell.length_b   1.000
_cell.length_c   1.000
_cell.angle_alpha   90.00
_cell.angle_beta   90.00
_cell.angle_gamma   90.00
#
_symmetry.space_group_name_H-M   'P 1'
#
loop_
_entity.id
_entity.type
_entity.pdbx_description
1 polymer ?
#
loop_
_entity_poly.entity_id
_entity_poly.type
_entity_poly.pdbx_seq_one_letter_code
_entity_poly.pdbx_strand_id
1 'polypeptide(L)'
;LGLPPRSGASPYYGFSYTVLLPLLCFLPVFISGSMTVDSLTEEVERGTLELLRVAPVSTVDIVDGKVWAAVGIAPAQAALWVALLDLNGTSVRHPVAVLVVVAALALLVVTLAATIALLAPDRRAAQFLYSVGVLVALGGATLLPVNPVNSVARLAVDSVGPTYPLLVAGYVVLGVAAYLGLRRAVPRISVDE
;
A
#
# COMPACT_ATOMS: atom_id res chain seq x y z
N LEU A 1 6.93 -21.91 3.43
CA LEU A 1 7.19 -21.52 2.05
C LEU A 1 7.93 -22.69 1.36
N GLY A 2 7.20 -23.51 0.56
CA GLY A 2 7.81 -24.55 -0.27
C GLY A 2 8.44 -23.93 -1.51
N LEU A 3 9.66 -23.42 -1.40
CA LEU A 3 10.45 -23.06 -2.57
C LEU A 3 10.82 -24.38 -3.29
N PRO A 4 10.72 -24.46 -4.62
CA PRO A 4 11.11 -25.65 -5.35
C PRO A 4 12.60 -25.93 -5.07
N PRO A 5 12.97 -27.18 -4.76
CA PRO A 5 14.35 -27.55 -4.52
C PRO A 5 15.14 -27.37 -5.81
N ARG A 6 15.87 -26.27 -5.93
CA ARG A 6 16.93 -26.13 -6.91
C ARG A 6 18.19 -26.66 -6.27
N SER A 7 18.63 -27.82 -6.70
CA SER A 7 19.94 -28.38 -6.35
C SER A 7 21.02 -27.35 -6.69
N GLY A 8 21.64 -26.73 -5.68
CA GLY A 8 22.66 -25.71 -5.82
C GLY A 8 22.28 -24.29 -5.53
N ALA A 9 21.03 -24.01 -5.07
CA ALA A 9 20.61 -22.66 -4.67
C ALA A 9 21.41 -22.21 -3.43
N SER A 10 22.17 -21.12 -3.56
CA SER A 10 22.88 -20.53 -2.42
C SER A 10 21.88 -20.02 -1.37
N PRO A 11 22.24 -19.91 -0.07
CA PRO A 11 21.42 -19.30 0.97
C PRO A 11 20.94 -17.89 0.58
N TYR A 12 21.72 -17.17 -0.20
CA TYR A 12 21.39 -15.86 -0.75
C TYR A 12 20.12 -15.88 -1.63
N TYR A 13 19.90 -16.95 -2.41
CA TYR A 13 18.71 -17.09 -3.26
C TYR A 13 17.43 -17.16 -2.43
N GLY A 14 17.42 -17.97 -1.38
CA GLY A 14 16.29 -18.04 -0.45
C GLY A 14 15.98 -16.70 0.19
N PHE A 15 17.01 -16.00 0.69
CA PHE A 15 16.88 -14.68 1.29
C PHE A 15 16.31 -13.63 0.32
N SER A 16 16.79 -13.62 -0.92
CA SER A 16 16.34 -12.64 -1.93
C SER A 16 14.85 -12.73 -2.22
N TYR A 17 14.28 -13.93 -2.31
CA TYR A 17 12.86 -14.10 -2.62
C TYR A 17 11.95 -14.06 -1.40
N THR A 18 12.40 -14.50 -0.24
CA THR A 18 11.54 -14.58 0.96
C THR A 18 11.58 -13.34 1.83
N VAL A 19 12.64 -12.57 1.78
CA VAL A 19 12.85 -11.39 2.64
C VAL A 19 13.04 -10.14 1.81
N LEU A 20 14.07 -10.11 0.95
CA LEU A 20 14.48 -8.87 0.30
C LEU A 20 13.41 -8.35 -0.67
N LEU A 21 12.91 -9.19 -1.58
CA LEU A 21 11.90 -8.78 -2.56
C LEU A 21 10.59 -8.30 -1.89
N PRO A 22 9.97 -9.05 -0.96
CA PRO A 22 8.80 -8.54 -0.25
C PRO A 22 9.07 -7.24 0.51
N LEU A 23 10.20 -7.13 1.20
CA LEU A 23 10.56 -5.91 1.92
C LEU A 23 10.63 -4.70 0.97
N LEU A 24 11.34 -4.82 -0.14
CA LEU A 24 11.47 -3.75 -1.13
C LEU A 24 10.15 -3.39 -1.83
N CYS A 25 9.23 -4.34 -1.95
CA CYS A 25 7.90 -4.10 -2.51
C CYS A 25 6.94 -3.42 -1.51
N PHE A 26 7.03 -3.75 -0.21
CA PHE A 26 6.10 -3.24 0.80
C PHE A 26 6.57 -1.97 1.50
N LEU A 27 7.88 -1.76 1.63
CA LEU A 27 8.43 -0.54 2.23
C LEU A 27 7.85 0.74 1.58
N PRO A 28 7.78 0.85 0.24
CA PRO A 28 7.16 1.99 -0.42
C PRO A 28 5.69 2.19 -0.06
N VAL A 29 4.94 1.12 0.15
CA VAL A 29 3.52 1.18 0.53
C VAL A 29 3.35 1.88 1.88
N PHE A 30 4.16 1.50 2.87
CA PHE A 30 4.09 2.11 4.20
C PHE A 30 4.62 3.55 4.21
N ILE A 31 5.66 3.85 3.45
CA ILE A 31 6.17 5.21 3.28
C ILE A 31 5.09 6.10 2.65
N SER A 32 4.43 5.65 1.59
CA SER A 32 3.34 6.40 0.93
C SER A 32 2.18 6.71 1.89
N GLY A 33 1.81 5.77 2.75
CA GLY A 33 0.79 5.99 3.78
C GLY A 33 1.24 7.01 4.82
N SER A 34 2.48 6.93 5.32
CA SER A 34 3.01 7.91 6.27
C SER A 34 3.08 9.32 5.68
N MET A 35 3.53 9.45 4.44
CA MET A 35 3.54 10.73 3.72
C MET A 35 2.12 11.28 3.52
N THR A 36 1.13 10.42 3.31
CA THR A 36 -0.27 10.82 3.19
C THR A 36 -0.80 11.39 4.51
N VAL A 37 -0.50 10.72 5.64
CA VAL A 37 -0.85 11.24 6.97
C VAL A 37 -0.25 12.61 7.18
N ASP A 38 1.06 12.77 6.97
CA ASP A 38 1.76 14.04 7.16
C ASP A 38 1.18 15.15 6.29
N SER A 39 0.97 14.86 5.02
CA SER A 39 0.49 15.85 4.06
C SER A 39 -0.95 16.31 4.31
N LEU A 40 -1.84 15.39 4.73
CA LEU A 40 -3.23 15.74 4.99
C LEU A 40 -3.40 16.42 6.35
N THR A 41 -2.72 15.93 7.40
CA THR A 41 -2.81 16.58 8.73
C THR A 41 -2.21 17.98 8.71
N GLU A 42 -1.15 18.23 7.94
CA GLU A 42 -0.60 19.56 7.78
C GLU A 42 -1.60 20.54 7.15
N GLU A 43 -2.39 20.09 6.19
CA GLU A 43 -3.43 20.93 5.58
C GLU A 43 -4.62 21.19 6.50
N VAL A 44 -5.01 20.18 7.28
CA VAL A 44 -6.06 20.34 8.30
C VAL A 44 -5.59 21.36 9.36
N GLU A 45 -4.38 21.20 9.90
CA GLU A 45 -3.82 22.10 10.93
C GLU A 45 -3.65 23.54 10.44
N ARG A 46 -3.28 23.75 9.18
CA ARG A 46 -3.10 25.08 8.59
C ARG A 46 -4.40 25.73 8.13
N GLY A 47 -5.53 25.03 8.20
CA GLY A 47 -6.81 25.52 7.69
C GLY A 47 -6.82 25.75 6.17
N THR A 48 -5.82 25.20 5.44
CA THR A 48 -5.71 25.39 3.98
C THR A 48 -6.86 24.72 3.24
N LEU A 49 -7.48 23.69 3.81
CA LEU A 49 -8.71 23.10 3.27
C LEU A 49 -9.88 24.12 3.27
N GLU A 50 -9.94 25.04 4.23
CA GLU A 50 -10.95 26.11 4.27
C GLU A 50 -10.66 27.21 3.26
N LEU A 51 -9.40 27.59 3.09
CA LEU A 51 -8.99 28.57 2.09
C LEU A 51 -9.29 28.10 0.66
N LEU A 52 -9.27 26.80 0.42
CA LEU A 52 -9.59 26.20 -0.88
C LEU A 52 -11.10 26.20 -1.18
N ARG A 53 -11.97 26.45 -0.19
CA ARG A 53 -13.42 26.70 -0.42
C ARG A 53 -13.69 27.93 -1.30
N VAL A 54 -12.73 28.85 -1.40
CA VAL A 54 -12.84 30.02 -2.30
C VAL A 54 -12.41 29.68 -3.74
N ALA A 55 -11.72 28.55 -3.92
CA ALA A 55 -11.34 28.03 -5.25
C ALA A 55 -12.46 27.10 -5.78
N PRO A 56 -12.64 26.98 -7.10
CA PRO A 56 -13.65 26.10 -7.69
C PRO A 56 -13.25 24.62 -7.64
N VAL A 57 -12.61 24.15 -6.53
CA VAL A 57 -12.12 22.80 -6.32
C VAL A 57 -12.76 22.24 -5.05
N SER A 58 -13.32 21.04 -5.12
CA SER A 58 -13.94 20.40 -3.95
C SER A 58 -12.89 19.76 -3.03
N THR A 59 -13.19 19.68 -1.72
CA THR A 59 -12.34 18.94 -0.75
C THR A 59 -12.10 17.50 -1.18
N VAL A 60 -13.09 16.89 -1.82
CA VAL A 60 -12.98 15.53 -2.37
C VAL A 60 -11.89 15.45 -3.44
N ASP A 61 -11.84 16.42 -4.37
CA ASP A 61 -10.86 16.43 -5.46
C ASP A 61 -9.43 16.60 -4.94
N ILE A 62 -9.27 17.36 -3.84
CA ILE A 62 -7.96 17.55 -3.19
C ILE A 62 -7.50 16.25 -2.53
N VAL A 63 -8.37 15.61 -1.75
CA VAL A 63 -8.08 14.33 -1.11
C VAL A 63 -7.81 13.26 -2.16
N ASP A 64 -8.63 13.19 -3.21
CA ASP A 64 -8.45 12.27 -4.34
C ASP A 64 -7.09 12.47 -5.01
N GLY A 65 -6.72 13.71 -5.32
CA GLY A 65 -5.43 14.03 -5.93
C GLY A 65 -4.25 13.53 -5.09
N LYS A 66 -4.29 13.73 -3.77
CA LYS A 66 -3.24 13.27 -2.84
C LYS A 66 -3.20 11.75 -2.72
N VAL A 67 -4.37 11.13 -2.58
CA VAL A 67 -4.46 9.65 -2.51
C VAL A 67 -3.88 9.02 -3.77
N TRP A 68 -4.28 9.47 -4.96
CA TRP A 68 -3.78 8.91 -6.21
C TRP A 68 -2.30 9.18 -6.45
N ALA A 69 -1.80 10.36 -6.08
CA ALA A 69 -0.37 10.66 -6.13
C ALA A 69 0.44 9.71 -5.23
N ALA A 70 0.01 9.51 -3.98
CA ALA A 70 0.66 8.61 -3.04
C ALA A 70 0.57 7.14 -3.46
N VAL A 71 -0.60 6.69 -3.96
CA VAL A 71 -0.81 5.33 -4.46
C VAL A 71 0.08 5.02 -5.66
N GLY A 72 0.34 5.99 -6.54
CA GLY A 72 1.19 5.82 -7.71
C GLY A 72 2.67 5.61 -7.38
N ILE A 73 3.16 6.18 -6.28
CA ILE A 73 4.57 6.10 -5.87
C ILE A 73 4.99 4.66 -5.55
N ALA A 74 4.18 3.93 -4.78
CA ALA A 74 4.55 2.61 -4.30
C ALA A 74 4.77 1.58 -5.42
N PRO A 75 3.87 1.39 -6.40
CA PRO A 75 4.12 0.45 -7.50
C PRO A 75 5.23 0.94 -8.44
N ALA A 76 5.41 2.25 -8.63
CA ALA A 76 6.51 2.79 -9.43
C ALA A 76 7.87 2.44 -8.79
N GLN A 77 7.99 2.63 -7.48
CA GLN A 77 9.21 2.29 -6.74
C GLN A 77 9.42 0.77 -6.67
N ALA A 78 8.35 -0.01 -6.49
CA ALA A 78 8.43 -1.48 -6.54
C ALA A 78 8.88 -1.97 -7.92
N ALA A 79 8.42 -1.36 -9.01
CA ALA A 79 8.87 -1.68 -10.37
C ALA A 79 10.37 -1.44 -10.55
N LEU A 80 10.89 -0.34 -10.02
CA LEU A 80 12.32 -0.05 -10.01
C LEU A 80 13.10 -1.14 -9.27
N TRP A 81 12.65 -1.54 -8.07
CA TRP A 81 13.32 -2.58 -7.29
C TRP A 81 13.25 -3.95 -7.97
N VAL A 82 12.11 -4.31 -8.56
CA VAL A 82 11.97 -5.56 -9.33
C VAL A 82 12.94 -5.56 -10.50
N ALA A 83 13.06 -4.45 -11.24
CA ALA A 83 14.01 -4.34 -12.35
C ALA A 83 15.47 -4.45 -11.89
N LEU A 84 15.83 -3.78 -10.78
CA LEU A 84 17.20 -3.87 -10.21
C LEU A 84 17.52 -5.28 -9.71
N LEU A 85 16.56 -5.98 -9.11
CA LEU A 85 16.75 -7.37 -8.69
C LEU A 85 16.92 -8.30 -9.88
N ASP A 86 16.16 -8.11 -10.95
CA ASP A 86 16.29 -8.91 -12.18
C ASP A 86 17.66 -8.72 -12.82
N LEU A 87 18.18 -7.49 -12.89
CA LEU A 87 19.54 -7.18 -13.36
C LEU A 87 20.63 -7.83 -12.49
N ASN A 88 20.34 -8.06 -11.20
CA ASN A 88 21.25 -8.77 -10.28
C ASN A 88 21.02 -10.30 -10.24
N GLY A 89 20.31 -10.86 -11.21
CA GLY A 89 20.11 -12.31 -11.34
C GLY A 89 18.97 -12.87 -10.48
N THR A 90 18.19 -12.02 -9.78
CA THR A 90 17.00 -12.42 -9.03
C THR A 90 15.75 -12.19 -9.90
N SER A 91 15.51 -13.09 -10.85
CA SER A 91 14.40 -12.93 -11.81
C SER A 91 13.04 -13.15 -11.19
N VAL A 92 12.11 -12.23 -11.45
CA VAL A 92 10.71 -12.30 -11.02
C VAL A 92 9.85 -12.82 -12.16
N ARG A 93 9.17 -13.97 -11.95
CA ARG A 93 8.37 -14.63 -13.00
C ARG A 93 7.11 -13.87 -13.39
N HIS A 94 6.41 -13.30 -12.42
CA HIS A 94 5.16 -12.57 -12.64
C HIS A 94 5.27 -11.11 -12.16
N PRO A 95 6.11 -10.26 -12.77
CA PRO A 95 6.37 -8.90 -12.27
C PRO A 95 5.10 -8.04 -12.29
N VAL A 96 4.27 -8.14 -13.32
CA VAL A 96 3.01 -7.39 -13.42
C VAL A 96 2.05 -7.75 -12.28
N ALA A 97 1.91 -9.03 -11.96
CA ALA A 97 1.05 -9.46 -10.87
C ALA A 97 1.57 -8.98 -9.49
N VAL A 98 2.90 -8.96 -9.29
CA VAL A 98 3.52 -8.35 -8.10
C VAL A 98 3.15 -6.87 -8.00
N LEU A 99 3.29 -6.11 -9.09
CA LEU A 99 2.95 -4.68 -9.10
C LEU A 99 1.46 -4.43 -8.85
N VAL A 100 0.57 -5.28 -9.36
CA VAL A 100 -0.87 -5.20 -9.08
C VAL A 100 -1.17 -5.42 -7.60
N VAL A 101 -0.53 -6.40 -6.95
CA VAL A 101 -0.66 -6.64 -5.50
C VAL A 101 -0.15 -5.43 -4.72
N VAL A 102 1.01 -4.89 -5.08
CA VAL A 102 1.58 -3.69 -4.43
C VAL A 102 0.66 -2.49 -4.59
N ALA A 103 0.12 -2.25 -5.79
CA ALA A 103 -0.79 -1.14 -6.05
C ALA A 103 -2.11 -1.28 -5.27
N ALA A 104 -2.67 -2.48 -5.19
CA ALA A 104 -3.88 -2.76 -4.43
C ALA A 104 -3.68 -2.50 -2.92
N LEU A 105 -2.55 -2.93 -2.38
CA LEU A 105 -2.19 -2.69 -0.98
C LEU A 105 -1.84 -1.21 -0.73
N ALA A 106 -1.18 -0.55 -1.68
CA ALA A 106 -0.95 0.89 -1.59
C ALA A 106 -2.27 1.67 -1.53
N LEU A 107 -3.23 1.32 -2.38
CA LEU A 107 -4.55 1.94 -2.36
C LEU A 107 -5.24 1.72 -1.01
N LEU A 108 -5.19 0.52 -0.45
CA LEU A 108 -5.76 0.21 0.86
C LEU A 108 -5.08 1.00 1.99
N VAL A 109 -3.74 0.95 2.06
CA VAL A 109 -2.95 1.58 3.14
C VAL A 109 -3.04 3.10 3.07
N VAL A 110 -2.93 3.69 1.87
CA VAL A 110 -3.04 5.15 1.67
C VAL A 110 -4.45 5.64 1.99
N THR A 111 -5.49 4.87 1.63
CA THR A 111 -6.88 5.21 1.97
C THR A 111 -7.11 5.18 3.49
N LEU A 112 -6.58 4.18 4.19
CA LEU A 112 -6.63 4.10 5.64
C LEU A 112 -5.85 5.26 6.28
N ALA A 113 -4.66 5.58 5.75
CA ALA A 113 -3.85 6.70 6.19
C ALA A 113 -4.59 8.05 6.03
N ALA A 114 -5.23 8.27 4.88
CA ALA A 114 -6.05 9.45 4.63
C ALA A 114 -7.26 9.53 5.59
N THR A 115 -7.92 8.40 5.84
CA THR A 115 -9.03 8.34 6.80
C THR A 115 -8.56 8.70 8.21
N ILE A 116 -7.43 8.17 8.66
CA ILE A 116 -6.85 8.48 9.97
C ILE A 116 -6.49 9.97 10.05
N ALA A 117 -5.86 10.53 9.00
CA ALA A 117 -5.46 11.92 8.96
C ALA A 117 -6.64 12.90 9.07
N LEU A 118 -7.79 12.56 8.48
CA LEU A 118 -9.00 13.38 8.50
C LEU A 118 -9.81 13.26 9.79
N LEU A 119 -9.64 12.17 10.55
CA LEU A 119 -10.41 11.90 11.78
C LEU A 119 -9.60 12.12 13.05
N ALA A 120 -8.30 12.19 12.99
CA ALA A 120 -7.45 12.38 14.15
C ALA A 120 -7.48 13.83 14.63
N PRO A 121 -7.43 14.06 15.96
CA PRO A 121 -7.50 15.40 16.54
C PRO A 121 -6.26 16.26 16.25
N ASP A 122 -5.13 15.63 16.02
CA ASP A 122 -3.85 16.29 15.72
C ASP A 122 -2.89 15.37 14.96
N ARG A 123 -1.80 15.94 14.43
CA ARG A 123 -0.78 15.24 13.65
C ARG A 123 -0.10 14.11 14.44
N ARG A 124 0.12 14.28 15.75
CA ARG A 124 0.77 13.26 16.59
C ARG A 124 -0.12 12.05 16.76
N ALA A 125 -1.40 12.29 17.03
CA ALA A 125 -2.39 11.22 17.13
C ALA A 125 -2.54 10.48 15.79
N ALA A 126 -2.58 11.20 14.66
CA ALA A 126 -2.66 10.62 13.34
C ALA A 126 -1.45 9.69 13.05
N GLN A 127 -0.23 10.16 13.28
CA GLN A 127 0.98 9.39 13.08
C GLN A 127 1.06 8.18 14.03
N PHE A 128 0.68 8.33 15.28
CA PHE A 128 0.63 7.23 16.23
C PHE A 128 -0.38 6.16 15.79
N LEU A 129 -1.62 6.57 15.47
CA LEU A 129 -2.68 5.66 15.01
C LEU A 129 -2.28 4.93 13.72
N TYR A 130 -1.66 5.65 12.78
CA TYR A 130 -1.15 5.05 11.55
C TYR A 130 -0.07 4.00 11.85
N SER A 131 0.92 4.34 12.69
CA SER A 131 2.02 3.42 13.03
C SER A 131 1.52 2.16 13.73
N VAL A 132 0.61 2.32 14.70
CA VAL A 132 -0.03 1.18 15.37
C VAL A 132 -0.89 0.39 14.39
N GLY A 133 -1.66 1.07 13.55
CA GLY A 133 -2.50 0.44 12.51
C GLY A 133 -1.68 -0.41 11.53
N VAL A 134 -0.52 0.09 11.08
CA VAL A 134 0.40 -0.65 10.22
C VAL A 134 0.95 -1.90 10.93
N LEU A 135 1.36 -1.78 12.20
CA LEU A 135 1.86 -2.93 12.97
C LEU A 135 0.78 -3.99 13.16
N VAL A 136 -0.45 -3.57 13.48
CA VAL A 136 -1.60 -4.48 13.63
C VAL A 136 -1.95 -5.13 12.29
N ALA A 137 -1.93 -4.37 11.19
CA ALA A 137 -2.19 -4.89 9.85
C ALA A 137 -1.12 -5.91 9.41
N LEU A 138 0.16 -5.62 9.67
CA LEU A 138 1.26 -6.57 9.40
C LEU A 138 1.14 -7.85 10.22
N GLY A 139 0.86 -7.72 11.53
CA GLY A 139 0.63 -8.86 12.40
C GLY A 139 -0.60 -9.66 11.98
N GLY A 140 -1.73 -8.98 11.71
CA GLY A 140 -2.98 -9.59 11.25
C GLY A 140 -2.84 -10.26 9.88
N ALA A 141 -2.03 -9.69 8.98
CA ALA A 141 -1.77 -10.28 7.67
C ALA A 141 -1.13 -11.68 7.76
N THR A 142 -0.42 -12.00 8.84
CA THR A 142 0.14 -13.33 9.07
C THR A 142 -0.93 -14.39 9.30
N LEU A 143 -2.10 -14.00 9.77
CA LEU A 143 -3.24 -14.88 10.04
C LEU A 143 -4.09 -15.13 8.79
N LEU A 144 -3.89 -14.36 7.73
CA LEU A 144 -4.63 -14.55 6.49
C LEU A 144 -4.19 -15.83 5.77
N PRO A 145 -5.13 -16.60 5.20
CA PRO A 145 -4.83 -17.80 4.39
C PRO A 145 -3.85 -17.47 3.23
N VAL A 146 -3.92 -16.24 2.75
CA VAL A 146 -3.03 -15.70 1.74
C VAL A 146 -2.42 -14.41 2.28
N ASN A 147 -1.27 -14.56 2.91
CA ASN A 147 -0.50 -13.43 3.39
C ASN A 147 0.06 -12.65 2.19
N PRO A 148 -0.16 -11.32 2.09
CA PRO A 148 0.33 -10.52 0.97
C PRO A 148 1.85 -10.58 0.80
N VAL A 149 2.62 -10.65 1.88
CA VAL A 149 4.08 -10.79 1.84
C VAL A 149 4.48 -12.11 1.17
N ASN A 150 3.86 -13.22 1.57
CA ASN A 150 4.08 -14.52 0.93
C ASN A 150 3.60 -14.54 -0.52
N SER A 151 2.59 -13.75 -0.84
CA SER A 151 2.05 -13.64 -2.19
C SER A 151 3.06 -13.09 -3.18
N VAL A 152 3.78 -12.04 -2.81
CA VAL A 152 4.86 -11.47 -3.63
C VAL A 152 5.96 -12.51 -3.87
N ALA A 153 6.40 -13.21 -2.82
CA ALA A 153 7.41 -14.25 -2.93
C ALA A 153 6.97 -15.41 -3.86
N ARG A 154 5.71 -15.86 -3.72
CA ARG A 154 5.15 -16.94 -4.56
C ARG A 154 5.03 -16.55 -6.03
N LEU A 155 4.60 -15.31 -6.30
CA LEU A 155 4.54 -14.77 -7.67
C LEU A 155 5.92 -14.68 -8.31
N ALA A 156 6.93 -14.33 -7.51
CA ALA A 156 8.29 -14.22 -8.02
C ALA A 156 8.88 -15.56 -8.48
N VAL A 157 8.54 -16.67 -7.79
CA VAL A 157 9.08 -18.01 -8.08
C VAL A 157 8.10 -18.93 -8.82
N ASP A 158 6.98 -18.40 -9.31
CA ASP A 158 5.93 -19.17 -10.01
C ASP A 158 5.36 -20.34 -9.18
N SER A 159 5.22 -20.13 -7.86
CA SER A 159 4.65 -21.11 -6.93
C SER A 159 3.21 -20.72 -6.54
N VAL A 160 2.39 -20.43 -7.54
CA VAL A 160 1.01 -19.99 -7.37
C VAL A 160 0.01 -21.05 -7.84
N GLY A 161 -1.05 -21.27 -7.06
CA GLY A 161 -2.12 -22.18 -7.45
C GLY A 161 -3.18 -21.54 -8.36
N PRO A 162 -4.10 -22.30 -8.93
CA PRO A 162 -5.12 -21.80 -9.86
C PRO A 162 -6.07 -20.77 -9.24
N THR A 163 -6.22 -20.74 -7.91
CA THR A 163 -7.06 -19.77 -7.16
C THR A 163 -6.39 -18.43 -6.95
N TYR A 164 -5.12 -18.29 -7.32
CA TYR A 164 -4.32 -17.11 -7.04
C TYR A 164 -4.84 -15.81 -7.71
N PRO A 165 -5.29 -15.82 -8.98
CA PRO A 165 -5.86 -14.62 -9.61
C PRO A 165 -7.09 -14.09 -8.85
N LEU A 166 -7.90 -14.97 -8.29
CA LEU A 166 -9.06 -14.61 -7.47
C LEU A 166 -8.65 -13.88 -6.18
N LEU A 167 -7.54 -14.31 -5.58
CA LEU A 167 -7.01 -13.70 -4.36
C LEU A 167 -6.42 -12.31 -4.63
N VAL A 168 -5.70 -12.15 -5.74
CA VAL A 168 -5.21 -10.83 -6.19
C VAL A 168 -6.40 -9.91 -6.47
N ALA A 169 -7.44 -10.39 -7.15
CA ALA A 169 -8.67 -9.64 -7.38
C ALA A 169 -9.33 -9.22 -6.04
N GLY A 170 -9.30 -10.08 -5.02
CA GLY A 170 -9.79 -9.76 -3.68
C GLY A 170 -9.09 -8.56 -3.05
N TYR A 171 -7.76 -8.47 -3.15
CA TYR A 171 -7.02 -7.29 -2.68
C TYR A 171 -7.38 -6.01 -3.45
N VAL A 172 -7.54 -6.11 -4.77
CA VAL A 172 -7.97 -4.98 -5.60
C VAL A 172 -9.36 -4.50 -5.18
N VAL A 173 -10.31 -5.42 -5.01
CA VAL A 173 -11.68 -5.10 -4.57
C VAL A 173 -11.69 -4.44 -3.19
N LEU A 174 -10.89 -4.94 -2.24
CA LEU A 174 -10.76 -4.35 -0.91
C LEU A 174 -10.20 -2.93 -0.97
N GLY A 175 -9.13 -2.70 -1.75
CA GLY A 175 -8.54 -1.38 -1.93
C GLY A 175 -9.53 -0.39 -2.55
N VAL A 176 -10.23 -0.80 -3.62
CA VAL A 176 -11.25 0.03 -4.27
C VAL A 176 -12.44 0.30 -3.34
N ALA A 177 -12.91 -0.70 -2.60
CA ALA A 177 -14.00 -0.54 -1.65
C ALA A 177 -13.64 0.45 -0.53
N ALA A 178 -12.43 0.35 0.02
CA ALA A 178 -11.91 1.28 1.02
C ALA A 178 -11.85 2.71 0.46
N TYR A 179 -11.32 2.89 -0.74
CA TYR A 179 -11.25 4.19 -1.41
C TYR A 179 -12.63 4.80 -1.66
N LEU A 180 -13.58 4.02 -2.16
CA LEU A 180 -14.96 4.49 -2.36
C LEU A 180 -15.65 4.84 -1.03
N GLY A 181 -15.31 4.12 0.04
CA GLY A 181 -15.74 4.43 1.40
C GLY A 181 -15.23 5.79 1.87
N LEU A 182 -13.94 6.05 1.74
CA LEU A 182 -13.32 7.34 2.04
C LEU A 182 -13.98 8.47 1.25
N ARG A 183 -14.10 8.32 -0.07
CA ARG A 183 -14.69 9.33 -0.95
C ARG A 183 -16.12 9.70 -0.57
N ARG A 184 -16.89 8.75 -0.04
CA ARG A 184 -18.25 9.01 0.48
C ARG A 184 -18.25 9.66 1.87
N ALA A 185 -17.20 9.46 2.65
CA ALA A 185 -17.09 10.01 4.01
C ALA A 185 -16.57 11.45 4.02
N VAL A 186 -15.67 11.82 3.11
CA VAL A 186 -15.06 13.17 3.06
C VAL A 186 -16.07 14.31 3.09
N PRO A 187 -17.17 14.32 2.30
CA PRO A 187 -18.14 15.42 2.35
C PRO A 187 -18.86 15.55 3.69
N ARG A 188 -19.00 14.46 4.45
CA ARG A 188 -19.66 14.47 5.76
C ARG A 188 -18.74 15.03 6.84
N ILE A 189 -17.46 14.71 6.78
CA ILE A 189 -16.45 15.21 7.73
C ILE A 189 -16.28 16.73 7.59
N SER A 190 -16.38 17.27 6.37
CA SER A 190 -16.23 18.70 6.10
C SER A 190 -17.45 19.56 6.41
N VAL A 191 -18.57 18.97 6.80
CA VAL A 191 -19.83 19.70 7.13
C VAL A 191 -20.00 19.87 8.65
N ASP A 192 -19.35 19.05 9.45
CA ASP A 192 -19.49 19.03 10.91
C ASP A 192 -18.48 19.97 11.63
N GLU A 193 -17.66 20.72 10.89
CA GLU A 193 -16.80 21.83 11.37
C GLU A 193 -17.39 23.20 10.97
#